data_4ce6e3866dca4c3f6bc69690022352be
#
_entry.id   4ce6e3866dca4c3f6bc69690022352be
#
_cell.length_a   1.000
_cell.length_b   1.000
_cell.length_c   1.000
_cell.angle_alpha   90.00
_cell.angle_beta   90.00
_cell.angle_gamma   90.00
#
_symmetry.space_group_name_H-M   'P 1'
#
loop_
_entity.id
_entity.type
_entity.pdbx_description
1 polymer ?
#
loop_
_entity_poly.entity_id
_entity_poly.type
_entity_poly.pdbx_seq_one_letter_code
_entity_poly.pdbx_strand_id
1 'polypeptide(L)'
;SNGHTYEQDDALWLRTTDFGDDKDRVMRKREGGYTYFVPDVAYHLNKWERGFERVINEQGADHHSTITRVRAGLQGLDKNIPEGWPDYVLHQMVTVMRDGEEVKLSKRAGSYVTLRDLIDEVGRDATRFFLTARAATSQLTFDIDLALSKSNENPVYYIQYAHARICSVQRKAAEQFDDWSAAKGLDHLNTLTHNEEQALALVLSKYPEVVAGATKRLEPHAVANYLRDVAAAFHSFYNPHKIIDEDSAVSLPRLTLATPQ
;
A
#
# COMPACT_ATOMS: atom_id res chain seq x y z
N SER A 1 -2.77 24.66 34.04
CA SER A 1 -3.25 23.28 34.21
C SER A 1 -4.76 23.27 34.06
N ASN A 2 -5.27 22.48 33.17
CA ASN A 2 -6.69 22.43 32.79
C ASN A 2 -7.52 21.58 33.76
N GLY A 3 -6.95 21.20 34.92
CA GLY A 3 -7.65 20.36 35.91
C GLY A 3 -7.68 18.86 35.61
N HIS A 4 -7.14 18.44 34.47
CA HIS A 4 -7.19 17.04 34.04
C HIS A 4 -6.04 16.17 34.60
N THR A 5 -5.13 16.74 35.39
CA THR A 5 -4.01 16.03 36.00
C THR A 5 -4.12 15.98 37.53
N TYR A 6 -3.55 14.93 38.09
CA TYR A 6 -3.43 14.80 39.55
C TYR A 6 -2.10 14.07 39.91
N GLU A 7 -1.69 14.24 41.16
CA GLU A 7 -0.53 13.50 41.71
C GLU A 7 -1.01 12.36 42.59
N GLN A 8 -0.44 11.18 42.40
CA GLN A 8 -0.67 10.01 43.21
C GLN A 8 0.61 9.15 43.22
N ASP A 9 1.02 8.67 44.39
CA ASP A 9 2.21 7.84 44.60
C ASP A 9 3.50 8.46 44.04
N ASP A 10 3.68 9.76 44.23
CA ASP A 10 4.77 10.59 43.68
C ASP A 10 4.86 10.61 42.14
N ALA A 11 3.83 10.19 41.45
CA ALA A 11 3.71 10.23 39.99
C ALA A 11 2.65 11.24 39.56
N LEU A 12 2.84 11.87 38.39
CA LEU A 12 1.86 12.73 37.75
C LEU A 12 1.00 11.92 36.78
N TRP A 13 -0.30 11.97 36.94
CA TRP A 13 -1.29 11.26 36.15
C TRP A 13 -2.16 12.20 35.36
N LEU A 14 -2.64 11.75 34.17
CA LEU A 14 -3.70 12.36 33.42
C LEU A 14 -4.97 11.52 33.57
N ARG A 15 -6.14 12.18 33.79
CA ARG A 15 -7.46 11.55 33.83
C ARG A 15 -7.91 11.19 32.41
N THR A 16 -7.25 10.24 31.79
CA THR A 16 -7.60 9.79 30.44
C THR A 16 -8.93 9.07 30.38
N THR A 17 -9.44 8.60 31.53
CA THR A 17 -10.80 8.05 31.65
C THR A 17 -11.89 9.05 31.37
N ASP A 18 -11.69 10.35 31.64
CA ASP A 18 -12.61 11.41 31.28
C ASP A 18 -12.80 11.57 29.76
N PHE A 19 -11.87 11.01 28.98
CA PHE A 19 -11.81 11.08 27.52
C PHE A 19 -11.89 9.69 26.84
N GLY A 20 -12.49 8.70 27.53
CA GLY A 20 -12.79 7.39 26.94
C GLY A 20 -11.67 6.35 26.97
N ASP A 21 -10.57 6.57 27.71
CA ASP A 21 -9.57 5.53 27.98
C ASP A 21 -10.07 4.56 29.08
N ASP A 22 -9.52 3.36 29.15
CA ASP A 22 -9.90 2.33 30.14
C ASP A 22 -9.36 2.62 31.55
N LYS A 23 -8.33 3.42 31.66
CA LYS A 23 -7.72 3.86 32.94
C LYS A 23 -6.91 5.12 32.74
N ASP A 24 -6.67 5.84 33.85
CA ASP A 24 -5.78 6.99 33.87
C ASP A 24 -4.34 6.61 33.57
N ARG A 25 -3.58 7.55 32.98
CA ARG A 25 -2.22 7.28 32.51
C ARG A 25 -1.18 8.12 33.23
N VAL A 26 -0.08 7.46 33.60
CA VAL A 26 1.08 8.12 34.17
C VAL A 26 1.77 8.95 33.10
N MET A 27 1.94 10.23 33.38
CA MET A 27 2.71 11.16 32.55
C MET A 27 4.17 11.22 33.01
N ARG A 28 4.42 11.45 34.30
CA ARG A 28 5.73 11.50 34.91
C ARG A 28 5.82 10.43 35.98
N LYS A 29 6.87 9.63 35.93
CA LYS A 29 7.13 8.56 36.88
C LYS A 29 7.61 9.08 38.22
N ARG A 30 7.48 8.27 39.28
CA ARG A 30 7.94 8.54 40.63
C ARG A 30 9.45 8.87 40.71
N GLU A 31 10.26 8.08 40.00
CA GLU A 31 11.69 8.30 39.91
C GLU A 31 12.10 9.43 38.97
N GLY A 32 11.16 10.17 38.46
CA GLY A 32 11.35 11.21 37.46
C GLY A 32 11.33 10.65 36.01
N GLY A 33 11.35 11.57 35.05
CA GLY A 33 11.23 11.22 33.62
C GLY A 33 9.79 10.98 33.18
N TYR A 34 9.53 11.28 31.92
CA TYR A 34 8.23 11.10 31.31
C TYR A 34 8.07 9.68 30.75
N THR A 35 6.83 9.18 30.75
CA THR A 35 6.48 7.98 29.99
C THR A 35 6.42 8.28 28.50
N TYR A 36 6.50 7.28 27.64
CA TYR A 36 6.35 7.44 26.17
C TYR A 36 5.03 8.10 25.74
N PHE A 37 4.01 8.01 26.58
CA PHE A 37 2.72 8.66 26.37
C PHE A 37 2.84 10.18 26.18
N VAL A 38 3.66 10.86 26.96
CA VAL A 38 3.82 12.32 26.91
C VAL A 38 4.48 12.79 25.61
N PRO A 39 5.63 12.26 25.15
CA PRO A 39 6.21 12.63 23.87
C PRO A 39 5.30 12.28 22.69
N ASP A 40 4.52 11.19 22.73
CA ASP A 40 3.56 10.87 21.68
C ASP A 40 2.47 11.95 21.56
N VAL A 41 1.86 12.34 22.69
CA VAL A 41 0.87 13.42 22.72
C VAL A 41 1.48 14.75 22.26
N ALA A 42 2.68 15.09 22.74
CA ALA A 42 3.36 16.32 22.36
C ALA A 42 3.70 16.36 20.86
N TYR A 43 4.12 15.22 20.30
CA TYR A 43 4.40 15.13 18.87
C TYR A 43 3.15 15.30 18.00
N HIS A 44 2.02 14.75 18.41
CA HIS A 44 0.76 14.96 17.72
C HIS A 44 0.22 16.37 17.89
N LEU A 45 0.37 16.99 19.07
CA LEU A 45 0.08 18.40 19.26
C LEU A 45 0.88 19.28 18.28
N ASN A 46 2.17 19.02 18.11
CA ASN A 46 3.00 19.74 17.16
C ASN A 46 2.47 19.62 15.71
N LYS A 47 1.99 18.43 15.32
CA LYS A 47 1.36 18.24 13.99
C LYS A 47 0.09 19.09 13.86
N TRP A 48 -0.75 19.12 14.90
CA TRP A 48 -1.96 19.94 14.93
C TRP A 48 -1.65 21.44 14.82
N GLU A 49 -0.69 21.93 15.61
CA GLU A 49 -0.23 23.33 15.58
C GLU A 49 0.39 23.74 14.25
N ARG A 50 0.94 22.79 13.47
CA ARG A 50 1.40 22.99 12.10
C ARG A 50 0.27 23.04 11.07
N GLY A 51 -0.99 22.86 11.48
CA GLY A 51 -2.17 22.96 10.62
C GLY A 51 -2.51 21.70 9.83
N PHE A 52 -2.01 20.53 10.22
CA PHE A 52 -2.41 19.27 9.58
C PHE A 52 -3.82 18.86 10.05
N GLU A 53 -4.80 19.05 9.20
CA GLU A 53 -6.19 18.65 9.46
C GLU A 53 -6.34 17.11 9.45
N ARG A 54 -5.57 16.43 8.61
CA ARG A 54 -5.55 14.98 8.54
C ARG A 54 -4.13 14.44 8.80
N VAL A 55 -4.01 13.56 9.76
CA VAL A 55 -2.78 12.85 10.12
C VAL A 55 -3.08 11.37 10.20
N ILE A 56 -2.27 10.56 9.54
CA ILE A 56 -2.39 9.10 9.51
C ILE A 56 -1.13 8.51 10.15
N ASN A 57 -1.33 7.74 11.21
CA ASN A 57 -0.26 6.98 11.84
C ASN A 57 -0.32 5.53 11.39
N GLU A 58 0.78 5.00 10.89
CA GLU A 58 0.94 3.59 10.59
C GLU A 58 1.69 2.91 11.72
N GLN A 59 1.08 1.90 12.33
CA GLN A 59 1.63 1.17 13.47
C GLN A 59 1.34 -0.33 13.38
N GLY A 60 2.10 -1.15 14.11
CA GLY A 60 1.76 -2.55 14.31
C GLY A 60 0.49 -2.72 15.13
N ALA A 61 -0.26 -3.78 14.90
CA ALA A 61 -1.51 -4.06 15.59
C ALA A 61 -1.34 -4.28 17.11
N ASP A 62 -0.12 -4.60 17.56
CA ASP A 62 0.27 -4.67 18.97
C ASP A 62 0.18 -3.31 19.69
N HIS A 63 0.20 -2.19 18.95
CA HIS A 63 0.02 -0.84 19.46
C HIS A 63 -1.45 -0.36 19.51
N HIS A 64 -2.43 -1.22 19.31
CA HIS A 64 -3.85 -0.85 19.27
C HIS A 64 -4.29 -0.01 20.49
N SER A 65 -3.85 -0.37 21.71
CA SER A 65 -4.19 0.38 22.93
C SER A 65 -3.62 1.81 22.97
N THR A 66 -2.64 2.12 22.12
CA THR A 66 -2.04 3.45 22.04
C THR A 66 -2.99 4.47 21.42
N ILE A 67 -3.89 4.05 20.55
CA ILE A 67 -4.84 4.90 19.84
C ILE A 67 -5.72 5.69 20.82
N THR A 68 -6.48 4.97 21.67
CA THR A 68 -7.38 5.58 22.66
C THR A 68 -6.61 6.47 23.62
N ARG A 69 -5.46 5.99 24.09
CA ARG A 69 -4.59 6.69 25.02
C ARG A 69 -4.09 8.03 24.46
N VAL A 70 -3.58 8.06 23.24
CA VAL A 70 -3.06 9.29 22.61
C VAL A 70 -4.20 10.26 22.34
N ARG A 71 -5.33 9.78 21.80
CA ARG A 71 -6.51 10.62 21.58
C ARG A 71 -7.01 11.24 22.87
N ALA A 72 -7.15 10.47 23.95
CA ALA A 72 -7.52 10.98 25.27
C ALA A 72 -6.52 12.03 25.78
N GLY A 73 -5.22 11.80 25.59
CA GLY A 73 -4.18 12.76 25.93
C GLY A 73 -4.30 14.08 25.18
N LEU A 74 -4.66 14.02 23.90
CA LEU A 74 -4.87 15.21 23.06
C LEU A 74 -6.13 15.99 23.48
N GLN A 75 -7.23 15.29 23.85
CA GLN A 75 -8.43 15.91 24.37
C GLN A 75 -8.15 16.68 25.67
N GLY A 76 -7.37 16.09 26.57
CA GLY A 76 -6.96 16.73 27.83
C GLY A 76 -6.11 18.00 27.69
N LEU A 77 -5.70 18.35 26.47
CA LEU A 77 -5.00 19.62 26.20
C LEU A 77 -5.93 20.82 25.97
N ASP A 78 -7.23 20.60 25.78
CA ASP A 78 -8.25 21.66 25.50
C ASP A 78 -7.87 22.56 24.29
N LYS A 79 -7.34 21.94 23.22
CA LYS A 79 -6.88 22.64 22.02
C LYS A 79 -7.84 22.53 20.83
N ASN A 80 -9.11 22.19 21.06
CA ASN A 80 -10.12 21.98 20.01
C ASN A 80 -9.70 20.92 18.96
N ILE A 81 -8.93 19.92 19.36
CA ILE A 81 -8.55 18.80 18.50
C ILE A 81 -9.77 17.86 18.38
N PRO A 82 -10.16 17.42 17.17
CA PRO A 82 -11.30 16.50 17.04
C PRO A 82 -11.06 15.16 17.76
N GLU A 83 -12.08 14.59 18.39
CA GLU A 83 -11.96 13.32 19.16
C GLU A 83 -11.36 12.17 18.35
N GLY A 84 -11.71 12.06 17.06
CA GLY A 84 -11.21 11.02 16.17
C GLY A 84 -9.81 11.25 15.61
N TRP A 85 -9.21 12.41 15.86
CA TRP A 85 -7.88 12.74 15.34
C TRP A 85 -6.77 12.28 16.29
N PRO A 86 -5.64 11.77 15.78
CA PRO A 86 -5.30 11.42 14.39
C PRO A 86 -5.90 10.07 13.95
N ASP A 87 -5.90 9.82 12.61
CA ASP A 87 -6.22 8.52 12.02
C ASP A 87 -5.10 7.50 12.28
N TYR A 88 -5.46 6.21 12.31
CA TYR A 88 -4.52 5.11 12.45
C TYR A 88 -4.78 4.03 11.41
N VAL A 89 -3.69 3.50 10.84
CA VAL A 89 -3.69 2.27 10.05
C VAL A 89 -2.85 1.25 10.82
N LEU A 90 -3.50 0.18 11.26
CA LEU A 90 -2.84 -0.88 12.03
C LEU A 90 -2.48 -2.04 11.11
N HIS A 91 -1.20 -2.36 11.06
CA HIS A 91 -0.66 -3.47 10.28
C HIS A 91 -0.50 -4.73 11.13
N GLN A 92 -0.99 -5.85 10.59
CA GLN A 92 -0.72 -7.16 11.17
C GLN A 92 0.76 -7.53 11.02
N MET A 93 1.21 -8.50 11.82
CA MET A 93 2.60 -8.95 11.79
C MET A 93 2.98 -9.51 10.42
N VAL A 94 4.23 -9.26 10.02
CA VAL A 94 4.82 -9.82 8.82
C VAL A 94 5.65 -11.05 9.21
N THR A 95 5.34 -12.19 8.59
CA THR A 95 6.13 -13.41 8.68
C THR A 95 7.00 -13.52 7.44
N VAL A 96 8.31 -13.74 7.60
CA VAL A 96 9.23 -13.98 6.48
C VAL A 96 9.51 -15.47 6.37
N MET A 97 9.34 -16.03 5.16
CA MET A 97 9.55 -17.45 4.86
C MET A 97 10.71 -17.62 3.89
N ARG A 98 11.48 -18.71 4.08
CA ARG A 98 12.53 -19.18 3.16
C ARG A 98 12.59 -20.71 3.23
N ASP A 99 12.68 -21.37 2.08
CA ASP A 99 12.71 -22.84 1.97
C ASP A 99 11.52 -23.51 2.69
N GLY A 100 10.36 -22.83 2.73
CA GLY A 100 9.16 -23.31 3.41
C GLY A 100 9.18 -23.18 4.95
N GLU A 101 10.22 -22.56 5.52
CA GLU A 101 10.37 -22.36 6.96
C GLU A 101 10.34 -20.86 7.33
N GLU A 102 9.81 -20.57 8.52
CA GLU A 102 9.83 -19.19 9.04
C GLU A 102 11.25 -18.77 9.41
N VAL A 103 11.71 -17.66 8.83
CA VAL A 103 12.95 -17.01 9.22
C VAL A 103 12.74 -16.27 10.54
N LYS A 104 13.19 -16.88 11.65
CA LYS A 104 12.98 -16.33 12.99
C LYS A 104 13.71 -15.00 13.18
N LEU A 105 12.93 -13.95 13.40
CA LEU A 105 13.41 -12.60 13.68
C LEU A 105 13.74 -12.47 15.17
N SER A 106 14.91 -12.91 15.60
CA SER A 106 15.33 -12.80 17.00
C SER A 106 16.51 -11.84 17.18
N LYS A 107 16.25 -10.66 17.76
CA LYS A 107 17.31 -9.72 18.16
C LYS A 107 18.37 -10.35 19.10
N ARG A 108 17.96 -11.35 19.91
CA ARG A 108 18.85 -12.02 20.87
C ARG A 108 19.78 -13.05 20.23
N ALA A 109 19.40 -13.60 19.07
CA ALA A 109 20.20 -14.59 18.34
C ALA A 109 21.10 -13.99 17.26
N GLY A 110 21.08 -12.66 17.06
CA GLY A 110 21.86 -11.97 16.02
C GLY A 110 21.38 -12.26 14.58
N SER A 111 20.26 -12.99 14.42
CA SER A 111 19.69 -13.34 13.13
C SER A 111 18.32 -12.67 12.97
N TYR A 112 18.28 -11.50 12.39
CA TYR A 112 17.04 -10.86 11.95
C TYR A 112 17.21 -10.36 10.51
N VAL A 113 16.18 -10.52 9.71
CA VAL A 113 16.15 -10.00 8.34
C VAL A 113 15.72 -8.54 8.41
N THR A 114 16.58 -7.64 7.95
CA THR A 114 16.25 -6.23 7.84
C THR A 114 15.53 -5.95 6.50
N LEU A 115 14.85 -4.81 6.41
CA LEU A 115 14.32 -4.34 5.12
C LEU A 115 15.44 -4.19 4.07
N ARG A 116 16.64 -3.81 4.49
CA ARG A 116 17.82 -3.74 3.62
C ARG A 116 18.18 -5.11 3.05
N ASP A 117 18.21 -6.12 3.90
CA ASP A 117 18.53 -7.50 3.46
C ASP A 117 17.51 -7.99 2.43
N LEU A 118 16.21 -7.73 2.64
CA LEU A 118 15.18 -8.07 1.64
C LEU A 118 15.38 -7.34 0.32
N ILE A 119 15.67 -6.03 0.36
CA ILE A 119 15.91 -5.24 -0.86
C ILE A 119 17.13 -5.74 -1.61
N ASP A 120 18.21 -6.06 -0.90
CA ASP A 120 19.47 -6.51 -1.51
C ASP A 120 19.32 -7.91 -2.08
N GLU A 121 18.47 -8.77 -1.53
CA GLU A 121 18.24 -10.14 -1.97
C GLU A 121 17.19 -10.25 -3.09
N VAL A 122 15.99 -9.73 -2.88
CA VAL A 122 14.87 -9.89 -3.84
C VAL A 122 14.67 -8.69 -4.76
N GLY A 123 15.38 -7.61 -4.52
CA GLY A 123 15.26 -6.35 -5.25
C GLY A 123 14.14 -5.44 -4.73
N ARG A 124 14.27 -4.16 -5.05
CA ARG A 124 13.35 -3.09 -4.61
C ARG A 124 11.90 -3.35 -5.02
N ASP A 125 11.68 -3.74 -6.27
CA ASP A 125 10.33 -3.83 -6.83
C ASP A 125 9.56 -4.99 -6.21
N ALA A 126 10.18 -6.16 -6.05
CA ALA A 126 9.58 -7.29 -5.37
C ALA A 126 9.31 -6.98 -3.90
N THR A 127 10.28 -6.41 -3.17
CA THR A 127 10.10 -6.02 -1.77
C THR A 127 8.90 -5.09 -1.60
N ARG A 128 8.81 -4.02 -2.40
CA ARG A 128 7.70 -3.06 -2.32
C ARG A 128 6.36 -3.68 -2.66
N PHE A 129 6.31 -4.47 -3.73
CA PHE A 129 5.07 -5.10 -4.15
C PHE A 129 4.54 -6.06 -3.09
N PHE A 130 5.35 -7.02 -2.63
CA PHE A 130 4.92 -8.01 -1.65
C PHE A 130 4.49 -7.38 -0.33
N LEU A 131 5.20 -6.37 0.16
CA LEU A 131 4.84 -5.65 1.39
C LEU A 131 3.57 -4.79 1.24
N THR A 132 3.23 -4.36 0.03
CA THR A 132 2.08 -3.50 -0.23
C THR A 132 0.84 -4.26 -0.70
N ALA A 133 0.99 -5.46 -1.28
CA ALA A 133 -0.11 -6.18 -1.95
C ALA A 133 -1.15 -6.81 -1.01
N ARG A 134 -0.98 -6.70 0.32
CA ARG A 134 -1.93 -7.17 1.33
C ARG A 134 -2.56 -6.00 2.07
N ALA A 135 -3.83 -6.18 2.47
CA ALA A 135 -4.50 -5.22 3.35
C ALA A 135 -3.77 -5.14 4.71
N ALA A 136 -3.69 -3.96 5.29
CA ALA A 136 -3.06 -3.76 6.61
C ALA A 136 -3.64 -4.68 7.69
N THR A 137 -4.94 -4.97 7.62
CA THR A 137 -5.67 -5.84 8.57
C THR A 137 -5.42 -7.33 8.35
N SER A 138 -4.73 -7.71 7.27
CA SER A 138 -4.44 -9.11 6.94
C SER A 138 -3.00 -9.46 7.27
N GLN A 139 -2.78 -10.63 7.84
CA GLN A 139 -1.42 -11.13 8.08
C GLN A 139 -0.70 -11.32 6.74
N LEU A 140 0.55 -10.84 6.68
CA LEU A 140 1.40 -10.94 5.51
C LEU A 140 2.46 -12.02 5.74
N THR A 141 2.53 -12.98 4.82
CA THR A 141 3.67 -13.88 4.67
C THR A 141 4.51 -13.40 3.49
N PHE A 142 5.74 -12.98 3.77
CA PHE A 142 6.72 -12.62 2.75
C PHE A 142 7.57 -13.84 2.43
N ASP A 143 7.29 -14.46 1.29
CA ASP A 143 8.01 -15.64 0.80
C ASP A 143 9.15 -15.19 -0.12
N ILE A 144 10.39 -15.38 0.35
CA ILE A 144 11.61 -14.99 -0.37
C ILE A 144 11.75 -15.81 -1.65
N ASP A 145 11.51 -17.12 -1.59
CA ASP A 145 11.68 -18.01 -2.73
C ASP A 145 10.70 -17.67 -3.85
N LEU A 146 9.44 -17.39 -3.48
CA LEU A 146 8.44 -16.90 -4.43
C LEU A 146 8.85 -15.55 -5.02
N ALA A 147 9.36 -14.62 -4.21
CA ALA A 147 9.78 -13.30 -4.66
C ALA A 147 10.97 -13.35 -5.64
N LEU A 148 11.84 -14.36 -5.53
CA LEU A 148 12.97 -14.60 -6.43
C LEU A 148 12.58 -15.39 -7.69
N SER A 149 11.45 -16.10 -7.67
CA SER A 149 11.08 -17.00 -8.76
C SER A 149 10.75 -16.24 -10.05
N LYS A 150 11.22 -16.78 -11.19
CA LYS A 150 10.91 -16.28 -12.54
C LYS A 150 9.78 -17.10 -13.16
N SER A 151 8.65 -17.16 -12.46
CA SER A 151 7.47 -17.92 -12.87
C SER A 151 6.20 -17.06 -12.80
N ASN A 152 5.14 -17.53 -13.44
CA ASN A 152 3.84 -16.84 -13.39
C ASN A 152 3.20 -16.85 -12.00
N GLU A 153 3.70 -17.65 -11.07
CA GLU A 153 3.29 -17.66 -9.67
C GLU A 153 3.77 -16.42 -8.92
N ASN A 154 4.93 -15.87 -9.32
CA ASN A 154 5.44 -14.61 -8.80
C ASN A 154 4.66 -13.43 -9.43
N PRO A 155 3.84 -12.72 -8.66
CA PRO A 155 3.02 -11.66 -9.21
C PRO A 155 3.84 -10.50 -9.78
N VAL A 156 5.03 -10.24 -9.24
CA VAL A 156 5.92 -9.17 -9.74
C VAL A 156 6.47 -9.56 -11.11
N TYR A 157 6.97 -10.78 -11.23
CA TYR A 157 7.46 -11.28 -12.51
C TYR A 157 6.35 -11.28 -13.56
N TYR A 158 5.15 -11.73 -13.20
CA TYR A 158 4.00 -11.78 -14.09
C TYR A 158 3.61 -10.40 -14.63
N ILE A 159 3.58 -9.38 -13.78
CA ILE A 159 3.31 -7.99 -14.14
C ILE A 159 4.43 -7.42 -15.01
N GLN A 160 5.68 -7.61 -14.61
CA GLN A 160 6.85 -7.14 -15.38
C GLN A 160 6.93 -7.80 -16.75
N TYR A 161 6.51 -9.06 -16.86
CA TYR A 161 6.46 -9.77 -18.13
C TYR A 161 5.37 -9.19 -19.07
N ALA A 162 4.20 -8.81 -18.53
CA ALA A 162 3.18 -8.08 -19.29
C ALA A 162 3.76 -6.75 -19.82
N HIS A 163 4.40 -5.97 -18.97
CA HIS A 163 5.03 -4.71 -19.34
C HIS A 163 6.12 -4.90 -20.43
N ALA A 164 6.98 -5.90 -20.29
CA ALA A 164 8.02 -6.19 -21.29
C ALA A 164 7.42 -6.55 -22.65
N ARG A 165 6.30 -7.29 -22.67
CA ARG A 165 5.56 -7.60 -23.90
C ARG A 165 4.97 -6.34 -24.53
N ILE A 166 4.35 -5.46 -23.74
CA ILE A 166 3.80 -4.18 -24.20
C ILE A 166 4.91 -3.32 -24.83
N CYS A 167 6.03 -3.15 -24.15
CA CYS A 167 7.18 -2.42 -24.68
C CYS A 167 7.72 -3.04 -25.99
N SER A 168 7.71 -4.37 -26.12
CA SER A 168 8.13 -5.05 -27.35
C SER A 168 7.15 -4.77 -28.51
N VAL A 169 5.85 -4.80 -28.22
CA VAL A 169 4.82 -4.46 -29.20
C VAL A 169 4.96 -3.03 -29.68
N GLN A 170 5.16 -2.08 -28.75
CA GLN A 170 5.36 -0.67 -29.09
C GLN A 170 6.57 -0.44 -30.01
N ARG A 171 7.72 -1.08 -29.72
CA ARG A 171 8.90 -0.99 -30.58
C ARG A 171 8.62 -1.51 -32.00
N LYS A 172 7.99 -2.69 -32.10
CA LYS A 172 7.61 -3.25 -33.42
C LYS A 172 6.62 -2.38 -34.17
N ALA A 173 5.65 -1.76 -33.46
CA ALA A 173 4.71 -0.83 -34.05
C ALA A 173 5.43 0.39 -34.64
N ALA A 174 6.40 0.95 -33.93
CA ALA A 174 7.20 2.08 -34.40
C ALA A 174 8.08 1.73 -35.63
N GLU A 175 8.50 0.47 -35.77
CA GLU A 175 9.25 -0.02 -36.94
C GLU A 175 8.36 -0.27 -38.16
N GLN A 176 7.08 -0.65 -37.93
CA GLN A 176 6.17 -1.04 -39.01
C GLN A 176 5.28 0.10 -39.51
N PHE A 177 4.94 1.04 -38.64
CA PHE A 177 4.03 2.14 -38.92
C PHE A 177 4.73 3.48 -38.70
N ASP A 178 5.09 4.18 -39.76
CA ASP A 178 5.86 5.43 -39.74
C ASP A 178 5.25 6.55 -38.87
N ASP A 179 3.96 6.50 -38.62
CA ASP A 179 3.22 7.55 -37.93
C ASP A 179 2.19 6.98 -36.94
N TRP A 180 2.60 5.91 -36.22
CA TRP A 180 1.74 5.33 -35.20
C TRP A 180 1.68 6.20 -33.93
N SER A 181 0.45 6.37 -33.42
CA SER A 181 0.20 6.90 -32.08
C SER A 181 -1.03 6.21 -31.48
N ALA A 182 -1.07 6.09 -30.15
CA ALA A 182 -2.23 5.52 -29.46
C ALA A 182 -3.54 6.27 -29.78
N ALA A 183 -3.46 7.56 -30.05
CA ALA A 183 -4.61 8.38 -30.40
C ALA A 183 -5.27 7.96 -31.74
N LYS A 184 -4.49 7.47 -32.71
CA LYS A 184 -5.03 7.08 -34.03
C LYS A 184 -5.95 5.85 -33.99
N GLY A 185 -5.82 5.00 -32.99
CA GLY A 185 -6.71 3.84 -32.86
C GLY A 185 -7.99 4.12 -32.06
N LEU A 186 -8.12 5.29 -31.44
CA LEU A 186 -9.31 5.62 -30.63
C LEU A 186 -10.59 5.62 -31.47
N ASP A 187 -10.54 6.15 -32.69
CA ASP A 187 -11.71 6.23 -33.59
C ASP A 187 -12.17 4.85 -34.10
N HIS A 188 -11.34 3.82 -33.91
CA HIS A 188 -11.55 2.46 -34.37
C HIS A 188 -11.82 1.44 -33.28
N LEU A 189 -11.96 1.86 -32.02
CA LEU A 189 -12.18 0.95 -30.88
C LEU A 189 -13.45 0.10 -30.99
N ASN A 190 -14.44 0.56 -31.78
CA ASN A 190 -15.67 -0.19 -32.08
C ASN A 190 -15.43 -1.48 -32.88
N THR A 191 -14.24 -1.65 -33.45
CA THR A 191 -13.86 -2.87 -34.20
C THR A 191 -13.31 -3.96 -33.22
N LEU A 192 -13.06 -3.64 -31.97
CA LEU A 192 -12.64 -4.59 -30.94
C LEU A 192 -13.83 -5.42 -30.45
N THR A 193 -14.07 -6.55 -31.11
CA THR A 193 -15.27 -7.37 -30.89
C THR A 193 -15.01 -8.69 -30.20
N HIS A 194 -13.73 -9.08 -30.03
CA HIS A 194 -13.39 -10.30 -29.32
C HIS A 194 -13.55 -10.15 -27.79
N ASN A 195 -13.94 -11.23 -27.13
CA ASN A 195 -14.19 -11.23 -25.69
C ASN A 195 -12.96 -10.77 -24.87
N GLU A 196 -11.76 -11.15 -25.28
CA GLU A 196 -10.51 -10.79 -24.59
C GLU A 196 -10.18 -9.31 -24.77
N GLU A 197 -10.50 -8.72 -25.93
CA GLU A 197 -10.35 -7.29 -26.19
C GLU A 197 -11.30 -6.47 -25.30
N GLN A 198 -12.56 -6.89 -25.24
CA GLN A 198 -13.57 -6.26 -24.40
C GLN A 198 -13.29 -6.41 -22.92
N ALA A 199 -12.80 -7.59 -22.49
CA ALA A 199 -12.43 -7.84 -21.11
C ALA A 199 -11.26 -6.95 -20.67
N LEU A 200 -10.24 -6.77 -21.52
CA LEU A 200 -9.13 -5.85 -21.23
C LEU A 200 -9.61 -4.41 -21.13
N ALA A 201 -10.44 -3.95 -22.08
CA ALA A 201 -11.01 -2.61 -22.06
C ALA A 201 -11.83 -2.35 -20.78
N LEU A 202 -12.64 -3.33 -20.36
CA LEU A 202 -13.43 -3.26 -19.12
C LEU A 202 -12.54 -3.17 -17.88
N VAL A 203 -11.46 -3.94 -17.82
CA VAL A 203 -10.52 -3.86 -16.69
C VAL A 203 -9.86 -2.48 -16.66
N LEU A 204 -9.38 -1.98 -17.79
CA LEU A 204 -8.74 -0.66 -17.88
C LEU A 204 -9.68 0.48 -17.46
N SER A 205 -10.96 0.41 -17.82
CA SER A 205 -11.94 1.43 -17.46
C SER A 205 -12.19 1.60 -15.96
N LYS A 206 -11.84 0.59 -15.14
CA LYS A 206 -11.98 0.62 -13.68
C LYS A 206 -10.88 1.41 -12.96
N TYR A 207 -9.82 1.81 -13.65
CA TYR A 207 -8.65 2.43 -13.00
C TYR A 207 -9.00 3.67 -12.14
N PRO A 208 -9.79 4.64 -12.63
CA PRO A 208 -10.12 5.82 -11.83
C PRO A 208 -10.88 5.47 -10.54
N GLU A 209 -11.80 4.51 -10.60
CA GLU A 209 -12.56 4.05 -9.44
C GLU A 209 -11.67 3.33 -8.43
N VAL A 210 -10.77 2.46 -8.91
CA VAL A 210 -9.81 1.76 -8.05
C VAL A 210 -8.92 2.74 -7.30
N VAL A 211 -8.37 3.74 -7.99
CA VAL A 211 -7.50 4.75 -7.35
C VAL A 211 -8.28 5.60 -6.36
N ALA A 212 -9.46 6.06 -6.73
CA ALA A 212 -10.31 6.84 -5.82
C ALA A 212 -10.70 6.04 -4.56
N GLY A 213 -11.08 4.76 -4.75
CA GLY A 213 -11.39 3.87 -3.65
C GLY A 213 -10.20 3.59 -2.74
N ALA A 214 -9.05 3.27 -3.32
CA ALA A 214 -7.81 3.01 -2.59
C ALA A 214 -7.37 4.23 -1.76
N THR A 215 -7.45 5.42 -2.33
CA THR A 215 -7.11 6.69 -1.65
C THR A 215 -8.06 6.97 -0.49
N LYS A 216 -9.38 6.82 -0.72
CA LYS A 216 -10.39 7.08 0.31
C LYS A 216 -10.24 6.15 1.52
N ARG A 217 -9.95 4.87 1.28
CA ARG A 217 -9.84 3.84 2.32
C ARG A 217 -8.43 3.64 2.86
N LEU A 218 -7.41 4.33 2.30
CA LEU A 218 -5.99 4.13 2.63
C LEU A 218 -5.54 2.67 2.34
N GLU A 219 -5.93 2.14 1.20
CA GLU A 219 -5.74 0.75 0.80
C GLU A 219 -4.86 0.62 -0.45
N PRO A 220 -3.54 0.87 -0.39
CA PRO A 220 -2.66 0.79 -1.56
C PRO A 220 -2.63 -0.61 -2.20
N HIS A 221 -2.93 -1.67 -1.43
CA HIS A 221 -3.05 -3.04 -1.93
C HIS A 221 -4.10 -3.20 -3.04
N ALA A 222 -5.14 -2.36 -3.04
CA ALA A 222 -6.16 -2.40 -4.10
C ALA A 222 -5.55 -2.06 -5.48
N VAL A 223 -4.60 -1.11 -5.53
CA VAL A 223 -3.89 -0.75 -6.77
C VAL A 223 -2.93 -1.88 -7.19
N ALA A 224 -2.22 -2.51 -6.24
CA ALA A 224 -1.34 -3.64 -6.54
C ALA A 224 -2.12 -4.85 -7.09
N ASN A 225 -3.29 -5.14 -6.53
CA ASN A 225 -4.16 -6.22 -7.01
C ASN A 225 -4.75 -5.88 -8.39
N TYR A 226 -5.21 -4.65 -8.58
CA TYR A 226 -5.68 -4.19 -9.89
C TYR A 226 -4.61 -4.34 -10.97
N LEU A 227 -3.35 -4.05 -10.67
CA LEU A 227 -2.26 -4.21 -11.63
C LEU A 227 -2.06 -5.69 -12.04
N ARG A 228 -2.30 -6.65 -11.14
CA ARG A 228 -2.34 -8.07 -11.47
C ARG A 228 -3.51 -8.42 -12.41
N ASP A 229 -4.68 -7.83 -12.16
CA ASP A 229 -5.87 -8.05 -13.01
C ASP A 229 -5.64 -7.51 -14.41
N VAL A 230 -5.02 -6.31 -14.54
CA VAL A 230 -4.60 -5.74 -15.84
C VAL A 230 -3.61 -6.67 -16.55
N ALA A 231 -2.59 -7.16 -15.86
CA ALA A 231 -1.61 -8.07 -16.44
C ALA A 231 -2.27 -9.37 -16.91
N ALA A 232 -3.20 -9.94 -16.14
CA ALA A 232 -3.94 -11.14 -16.50
C ALA A 232 -4.83 -10.92 -17.75
N ALA A 233 -5.58 -9.83 -17.77
CA ALA A 233 -6.42 -9.48 -18.92
C ALA A 233 -5.55 -9.24 -20.17
N PHE A 234 -4.40 -8.55 -20.03
CA PHE A 234 -3.47 -8.33 -21.13
C PHE A 234 -2.89 -9.66 -21.66
N HIS A 235 -2.45 -10.56 -20.81
CA HIS A 235 -1.92 -11.86 -21.25
C HIS A 235 -2.99 -12.71 -21.95
N SER A 236 -4.23 -12.68 -21.45
CA SER A 236 -5.37 -13.37 -22.09
C SER A 236 -5.67 -12.82 -23.47
N PHE A 237 -5.55 -11.50 -23.65
CA PHE A 237 -5.70 -10.85 -24.94
C PHE A 237 -4.49 -11.12 -25.86
N TYR A 238 -3.28 -10.99 -25.35
CA TYR A 238 -2.03 -11.08 -26.12
C TYR A 238 -1.80 -12.49 -26.73
N ASN A 239 -2.16 -13.54 -26.02
CA ASN A 239 -1.83 -14.91 -26.44
C ASN A 239 -2.59 -15.37 -27.69
N PRO A 240 -3.92 -15.19 -27.85
CA PRO A 240 -4.67 -15.61 -29.02
C PRO A 240 -4.69 -14.58 -30.15
N HIS A 241 -4.40 -13.30 -29.84
CA HIS A 241 -4.55 -12.22 -30.81
C HIS A 241 -3.22 -11.63 -31.26
N LYS A 242 -3.02 -11.55 -32.56
CA LYS A 242 -1.90 -10.82 -33.16
C LYS A 242 -2.19 -9.32 -33.05
N ILE A 243 -1.43 -8.60 -32.22
CA ILE A 243 -1.64 -7.15 -32.00
C ILE A 243 -1.17 -6.35 -33.23
N ILE A 244 -0.02 -6.73 -33.80
CA ILE A 244 0.51 -6.12 -35.03
C ILE A 244 0.23 -7.07 -36.18
N ASP A 245 -0.66 -6.70 -37.07
CA ASP A 245 -1.06 -7.41 -38.28
C ASP A 245 -0.63 -6.61 -39.52
N GLU A 246 -0.72 -7.22 -40.70
CA GLU A 246 -0.54 -6.53 -41.99
C GLU A 246 -1.65 -5.50 -42.25
N ASP A 247 -2.84 -5.79 -41.71
CA ASP A 247 -3.97 -4.87 -41.78
C ASP A 247 -3.91 -3.84 -40.63
N SER A 248 -3.68 -2.59 -40.99
CA SER A 248 -3.65 -1.48 -40.04
C SER A 248 -4.98 -1.24 -39.33
N ALA A 249 -6.13 -1.57 -39.99
CA ALA A 249 -7.45 -1.44 -39.39
C ALA A 249 -7.65 -2.41 -38.20
N VAL A 250 -6.93 -3.53 -38.15
CA VAL A 250 -6.88 -4.46 -37.03
C VAL A 250 -5.83 -4.02 -36.00
N SER A 251 -4.66 -3.61 -36.47
CA SER A 251 -3.51 -3.29 -35.61
C SER A 251 -3.72 -2.03 -34.77
N LEU A 252 -4.21 -0.94 -35.36
CA LEU A 252 -4.30 0.35 -34.67
C LEU A 252 -5.19 0.32 -33.43
N PRO A 253 -6.43 -0.20 -33.44
CA PRO A 253 -7.26 -0.29 -32.23
C PRO A 253 -6.66 -1.24 -31.17
N ARG A 254 -6.04 -2.36 -31.58
CA ARG A 254 -5.37 -3.28 -30.66
C ARG A 254 -4.13 -2.68 -29.99
N LEU A 255 -3.35 -1.90 -30.77
CA LEU A 255 -2.21 -1.15 -30.22
C LEU A 255 -2.66 -0.11 -29.22
N THR A 256 -3.74 0.63 -29.52
CA THR A 256 -4.33 1.60 -28.60
C THR A 256 -4.81 0.94 -27.32
N LEU A 257 -5.49 -0.21 -27.42
CA LEU A 257 -5.93 -0.99 -26.25
C LEU A 257 -4.75 -1.49 -25.41
N ALA A 258 -3.67 -1.93 -26.04
CA ALA A 258 -2.47 -2.44 -25.35
C ALA A 258 -1.61 -1.34 -24.73
N THR A 259 -1.82 -0.07 -25.10
CA THR A 259 -0.99 1.06 -24.68
C THR A 259 -1.83 2.24 -24.18
N PRO A 260 -2.72 2.02 -23.21
CA PRO A 260 -3.56 3.10 -22.67
C PRO A 260 -2.68 4.21 -22.08
N GLN A 261 -3.09 5.45 -22.28
CA GLN A 261 -2.46 6.64 -21.73
C GLN A 261 -2.97 6.96 -20.34
#